data_eea0430631ccbd216496dac6cb9efa29
#
_entry.id   eea0430631ccbd216496dac6cb9efa29
#
_cell.length_a   1.000
_cell.length_b   1.000
_cell.length_c   1.000
_cell.angle_alpha   90.00
_cell.angle_beta   90.00
_cell.angle_gamma   90.00
#
_symmetry.space_group_name_H-M   'P 1'
#
loop_
_entity.id
_entity.type
_entity.pdbx_description
1 polymer ?
#
loop_
_entity_poly.entity_id
_entity_poly.type
_entity_poly.pdbx_seq_one_letter_code
_entity_poly.pdbx_strand_id
1 'polypeptide(L)'
;MTARISSQRYAVEGFQEALDLCYSRGWTDGLPVVPPTEPAVRAMLDAVGLEPDAQVAFITNRQVAISAEKVAINAVMAGCRPEYMPVVVAAIEGIADPRWGYHGPATSTGSAAVLTIVNGPIARRLDFNSGDNLFAPGWRANATVGRAVRLVMRNVVGTIPGRLDRGTFGHPGRYTYVMAENEAESPWTPLHVERIGCRPTDSAVTVMAALAPIQFYNQLSSTAAGVLGTLCDTMRYPGQIGQPNYCVVLAGEHMRTIAADGWSKADIRKFIFENTTNTVAHFKRTARMPGAVKPEDETATRPLVQSPDDILVVAAGGRAGSFSCFIPGWASRTSSEAVTVVIKERSA
;
A
#
# COMPACT_ATOMS: atom_id res chain seq x y z
N MET A 1 9.67 -35.79 6.10
CA MET A 1 9.27 -35.32 7.45
C MET A 1 8.90 -33.89 7.31
N THR A 2 7.65 -33.51 7.66
CA THR A 2 7.24 -32.09 7.68
C THR A 2 8.02 -31.37 8.76
N ALA A 3 8.68 -30.26 8.43
CA ALA A 3 9.45 -29.48 9.38
C ALA A 3 8.59 -29.02 10.57
N ARG A 4 9.22 -28.96 11.73
CA ARG A 4 8.53 -28.68 13.01
C ARG A 4 8.23 -27.19 13.13
N ILE A 5 6.99 -26.83 13.48
CA ILE A 5 6.65 -25.49 13.94
C ILE A 5 7.40 -25.20 15.23
N SER A 6 8.15 -24.09 15.25
CA SER A 6 9.07 -23.73 16.33
C SER A 6 8.45 -22.77 17.36
N SER A 7 7.36 -22.11 17.03
CA SER A 7 6.67 -21.17 17.93
C SER A 7 6.16 -21.85 19.18
N GLN A 8 6.22 -21.12 20.30
CA GLN A 8 5.68 -21.58 21.58
C GLN A 8 4.18 -21.87 21.45
N ARG A 9 3.75 -23.00 22.02
CA ARG A 9 2.36 -23.43 22.08
C ARG A 9 1.78 -23.08 23.45
N TYR A 10 0.51 -22.68 23.43
CA TYR A 10 -0.26 -22.38 24.62
C TYR A 10 -1.50 -23.27 24.65
N ALA A 11 -1.69 -23.99 25.75
CA ALA A 11 -2.93 -24.73 25.96
C ALA A 11 -4.01 -23.77 26.43
N VAL A 12 -5.18 -23.84 25.83
CA VAL A 12 -6.36 -23.02 26.15
C VAL A 12 -7.63 -23.86 26.04
N GLU A 13 -8.64 -23.59 26.86
CA GLU A 13 -9.87 -24.38 26.91
C GLU A 13 -10.92 -24.00 25.87
N GLY A 14 -10.66 -22.97 25.05
CA GLY A 14 -11.62 -22.59 24.02
C GLY A 14 -11.28 -21.29 23.31
N PHE A 15 -12.17 -20.89 22.42
CA PHE A 15 -11.98 -19.72 21.57
C PHE A 15 -11.83 -18.42 22.38
N GLN A 16 -12.67 -18.23 23.41
CA GLN A 16 -12.65 -17.02 24.24
C GLN A 16 -11.32 -16.88 24.98
N GLU A 17 -10.86 -17.94 25.63
CA GLU A 17 -9.58 -17.93 26.34
C GLU A 17 -8.40 -17.69 25.39
N ALA A 18 -8.43 -18.30 24.18
CA ALA A 18 -7.41 -18.05 23.17
C ALA A 18 -7.37 -16.57 22.73
N LEU A 19 -8.55 -15.96 22.58
CA LEU A 19 -8.68 -14.55 22.21
C LEU A 19 -8.17 -13.63 23.35
N ASP A 20 -8.57 -13.91 24.59
CA ASP A 20 -8.14 -13.15 25.77
C ASP A 20 -6.62 -13.26 25.98
N LEU A 21 -6.04 -14.43 25.73
CA LEU A 21 -4.60 -14.63 25.72
C LEU A 21 -3.93 -13.72 24.67
N CYS A 22 -4.45 -13.66 23.45
CA CYS A 22 -3.89 -12.79 22.41
C CYS A 22 -3.94 -11.31 22.81
N TYR A 23 -5.02 -10.85 23.44
CA TYR A 23 -5.12 -9.50 23.96
C TYR A 23 -4.12 -9.24 25.09
N SER A 24 -4.08 -10.12 26.09
CA SER A 24 -3.21 -9.96 27.28
C SER A 24 -1.72 -9.94 26.93
N ARG A 25 -1.35 -10.66 25.85
CA ARG A 25 0.01 -10.69 25.31
C ARG A 25 0.32 -9.53 24.37
N GLY A 26 -0.68 -8.71 24.03
CA GLY A 26 -0.51 -7.59 23.10
C GLY A 26 -0.25 -8.01 21.66
N TRP A 27 -0.68 -9.21 21.25
CA TRP A 27 -0.49 -9.72 19.89
C TRP A 27 -1.55 -9.21 18.90
N THR A 28 -2.58 -8.53 19.38
CA THR A 28 -3.62 -7.95 18.51
C THR A 28 -3.35 -6.49 18.16
N ASP A 29 -3.98 -6.02 17.13
CA ASP A 29 -4.04 -4.61 16.72
C ASP A 29 -5.20 -3.83 17.38
N GLY A 30 -5.85 -4.43 18.38
CA GLY A 30 -7.05 -3.92 19.04
C GLY A 30 -8.34 -4.56 18.53
N LEU A 31 -8.31 -5.23 17.39
CA LEU A 31 -9.43 -6.01 16.87
C LEU A 31 -9.30 -7.48 17.28
N PRO A 32 -10.42 -8.23 17.36
CA PRO A 32 -10.38 -9.67 17.55
C PRO A 32 -9.51 -10.36 16.49
N VAL A 33 -8.83 -11.42 16.87
CA VAL A 33 -8.01 -12.23 15.98
C VAL A 33 -8.53 -13.66 15.93
N VAL A 34 -8.28 -14.34 14.82
CA VAL A 34 -8.49 -15.78 14.73
C VAL A 34 -7.34 -16.47 15.44
N PRO A 35 -7.59 -17.32 16.46
CA PRO A 35 -6.52 -18.04 17.16
C PRO A 35 -5.73 -18.92 16.18
N PRO A 36 -4.39 -18.77 16.09
CA PRO A 36 -3.58 -19.49 15.12
C PRO A 36 -3.29 -20.91 15.58
N THR A 37 -4.18 -21.84 15.25
CA THR A 37 -3.97 -23.27 15.52
C THR A 37 -2.91 -23.84 14.58
N GLU A 38 -2.20 -24.91 15.00
CA GLU A 38 -1.18 -25.53 14.18
C GLU A 38 -1.71 -26.01 12.80
N PRO A 39 -2.90 -26.66 12.70
CA PRO A 39 -3.44 -27.02 11.39
C PRO A 39 -3.69 -25.80 10.49
N ALA A 40 -4.19 -24.70 11.03
CA ALA A 40 -4.42 -23.48 10.25
C ALA A 40 -3.11 -22.85 9.76
N VAL A 41 -2.07 -22.82 10.60
CA VAL A 41 -0.74 -22.32 10.23
C VAL A 41 -0.11 -23.22 9.15
N ARG A 42 -0.24 -24.55 9.26
CA ARG A 42 0.24 -25.48 8.22
C ARG A 42 -0.45 -25.27 6.89
N ALA A 43 -1.77 -25.11 6.89
CA ALA A 43 -2.51 -24.82 5.66
C ALA A 43 -1.99 -23.54 4.94
N MET A 44 -1.61 -22.51 5.71
CA MET A 44 -0.99 -21.30 5.15
C MET A 44 0.38 -21.59 4.51
N LEU A 45 1.22 -22.38 5.19
CA LEU A 45 2.54 -22.75 4.69
C LEU A 45 2.46 -23.64 3.44
N ASP A 46 1.54 -24.60 3.45
CA ASP A 46 1.29 -25.50 2.33
C ASP A 46 0.85 -24.75 1.06
N ALA A 47 0.05 -23.67 1.23
CA ALA A 47 -0.43 -22.86 0.11
C ALA A 47 0.71 -22.15 -0.66
N VAL A 48 1.84 -21.89 -0.01
CA VAL A 48 3.03 -21.27 -0.63
C VAL A 48 4.18 -22.27 -0.81
N GLY A 49 4.06 -23.48 -0.27
CA GLY A 49 5.11 -24.51 -0.34
C GLY A 49 6.39 -24.12 0.40
N LEU A 50 6.27 -23.35 1.49
CA LEU A 50 7.41 -22.93 2.29
C LEU A 50 7.51 -23.75 3.57
N GLU A 51 8.74 -24.13 3.93
CA GLU A 51 9.03 -24.71 5.24
C GLU A 51 8.87 -23.63 6.34
N PRO A 52 8.50 -24.02 7.57
CA PRO A 52 8.24 -23.06 8.66
C PRO A 52 9.39 -22.08 8.94
N ASP A 53 10.63 -22.55 8.87
CA ASP A 53 11.85 -21.80 9.13
C ASP A 53 12.38 -21.05 7.90
N ALA A 54 11.78 -21.23 6.72
CA ALA A 54 12.19 -20.52 5.53
C ALA A 54 12.13 -19.00 5.75
N GLN A 55 13.23 -18.33 5.47
CA GLN A 55 13.29 -16.88 5.59
C GLN A 55 12.54 -16.22 4.41
N VAL A 56 11.40 -15.58 4.69
CA VAL A 56 10.64 -14.78 3.72
C VAL A 56 11.33 -13.45 3.48
N ALA A 57 11.81 -12.81 4.56
CA ALA A 57 12.40 -11.47 4.47
C ALA A 57 13.39 -11.22 5.61
N PHE A 58 14.23 -10.17 5.44
CA PHE A 58 15.11 -9.67 6.48
C PHE A 58 15.04 -8.15 6.54
N ILE A 59 14.64 -7.60 7.67
CA ILE A 59 14.59 -6.15 7.89
C ILE A 59 15.94 -5.67 8.39
N THR A 60 16.79 -5.24 7.48
CA THR A 60 18.19 -4.91 7.75
C THR A 60 18.37 -3.88 8.87
N ASN A 61 17.60 -2.79 8.83
CA ASN A 61 17.69 -1.71 9.82
C ASN A 61 17.21 -2.11 11.22
N ARG A 62 16.55 -3.27 11.35
CA ARG A 62 16.05 -3.83 12.60
C ARG A 62 16.75 -5.13 13.00
N GLN A 63 17.58 -5.69 12.11
CA GLN A 63 18.25 -6.97 12.28
C GLN A 63 17.24 -8.10 12.61
N VAL A 64 16.08 -8.11 11.91
CA VAL A 64 15.00 -9.07 12.15
C VAL A 64 14.78 -9.92 10.90
N ALA A 65 14.96 -11.23 11.04
CA ALA A 65 14.53 -12.22 10.06
C ALA A 65 13.03 -12.52 10.25
N ILE A 66 12.29 -12.57 9.15
CA ILE A 66 10.87 -12.92 9.13
C ILE A 66 10.75 -14.30 8.50
N SER A 67 10.40 -15.31 9.30
CA SER A 67 10.18 -16.67 8.81
C SER A 67 8.78 -16.86 8.25
N ALA A 68 8.61 -17.86 7.37
CA ALA A 68 7.33 -18.24 6.79
C ALA A 68 6.31 -18.61 7.88
N GLU A 69 6.73 -19.30 8.93
CA GLU A 69 5.90 -19.60 10.10
C GLU A 69 5.33 -18.34 10.75
N LYS A 70 6.14 -17.31 10.95
CA LYS A 70 5.69 -16.04 11.57
C LYS A 70 4.72 -15.28 10.66
N VAL A 71 4.93 -15.32 9.35
CA VAL A 71 3.97 -14.77 8.39
C VAL A 71 2.65 -15.54 8.45
N ALA A 72 2.70 -16.87 8.41
CA ALA A 72 1.52 -17.73 8.46
C ALA A 72 0.69 -17.55 9.74
N ILE A 73 1.33 -17.48 10.90
CA ILE A 73 0.66 -17.20 12.19
C ILE A 73 -0.13 -15.87 12.10
N ASN A 74 0.51 -14.81 11.66
CA ASN A 74 -0.14 -13.49 11.59
C ASN A 74 -1.21 -13.41 10.48
N ALA A 75 -1.06 -14.18 9.39
CA ALA A 75 -2.09 -14.30 8.37
C ALA A 75 -3.35 -15.03 8.90
N VAL A 76 -3.19 -16.11 9.68
CA VAL A 76 -4.31 -16.75 10.38
C VAL A 76 -4.96 -15.76 11.33
N MET A 77 -4.18 -15.10 12.17
CA MET A 77 -4.68 -14.10 13.14
C MET A 77 -5.47 -12.97 12.47
N ALA A 78 -5.06 -12.54 11.29
CA ALA A 78 -5.77 -11.54 10.50
C ALA A 78 -7.09 -12.07 9.89
N GLY A 79 -7.29 -13.38 9.80
CA GLY A 79 -8.44 -14.01 9.16
C GLY A 79 -8.27 -14.32 7.67
N CYS A 80 -7.03 -14.36 7.17
CA CYS A 80 -6.72 -14.76 5.80
C CYS A 80 -7.21 -16.18 5.49
N ARG A 81 -7.49 -16.42 4.20
CA ARG A 81 -7.54 -17.78 3.65
C ARG A 81 -6.14 -18.22 3.23
N PRO A 82 -5.86 -19.54 3.19
CA PRO A 82 -4.57 -20.03 2.72
C PRO A 82 -4.17 -19.50 1.33
N GLU A 83 -5.12 -19.37 0.43
CA GLU A 83 -4.91 -18.90 -0.94
C GLU A 83 -4.40 -17.44 -1.02
N TYR A 84 -4.53 -16.66 0.07
CA TYR A 84 -4.03 -15.29 0.14
C TYR A 84 -2.53 -15.21 0.51
N MET A 85 -1.95 -16.32 1.01
CA MET A 85 -0.55 -16.35 1.45
C MET A 85 0.46 -15.88 0.40
N PRO A 86 0.36 -16.22 -0.89
CA PRO A 86 1.30 -15.72 -1.90
C PRO A 86 1.32 -14.19 -1.96
N VAL A 87 0.16 -13.55 -1.79
CA VAL A 87 0.03 -12.07 -1.79
C VAL A 87 0.64 -11.48 -0.52
N VAL A 88 0.39 -12.10 0.64
CA VAL A 88 0.97 -11.66 1.93
C VAL A 88 2.49 -11.78 1.89
N VAL A 89 3.03 -12.90 1.40
CA VAL A 89 4.49 -13.12 1.28
C VAL A 89 5.12 -12.06 0.38
N ALA A 90 4.56 -11.83 -0.82
CA ALA A 90 5.07 -10.82 -1.74
C ALA A 90 5.02 -9.39 -1.14
N ALA A 91 3.97 -9.06 -0.38
CA ALA A 91 3.90 -7.78 0.31
C ALA A 91 4.97 -7.63 1.41
N ILE A 92 5.26 -8.71 2.15
CA ILE A 92 6.34 -8.74 3.15
C ILE A 92 7.72 -8.64 2.49
N GLU A 93 7.96 -9.34 1.36
CA GLU A 93 9.17 -9.19 0.56
C GLU A 93 9.33 -7.72 0.11
N GLY A 94 8.25 -7.10 -0.36
CA GLY A 94 8.25 -5.70 -0.83
C GLY A 94 8.58 -4.69 0.26
N ILE A 95 8.01 -4.78 1.46
CA ILE A 95 8.34 -3.86 2.56
C ILE A 95 9.73 -4.11 3.16
N ALA A 96 10.32 -5.27 2.92
CA ALA A 96 11.68 -5.60 3.34
C ALA A 96 12.73 -5.17 2.30
N ASP A 97 12.35 -4.85 1.08
CA ASP A 97 13.26 -4.31 0.07
C ASP A 97 13.90 -3.00 0.59
N PRO A 98 15.23 -2.86 0.49
CA PRO A 98 15.92 -1.64 0.97
C PRO A 98 15.35 -0.34 0.40
N ARG A 99 14.81 -0.34 -0.83
CA ARG A 99 14.20 0.83 -1.47
C ARG A 99 12.94 1.30 -0.75
N TRP A 100 12.17 0.39 -0.15
CA TRP A 100 11.00 0.74 0.63
C TRP A 100 11.35 1.49 1.92
N GLY A 101 12.59 1.32 2.42
CA GLY A 101 13.13 2.07 3.53
C GLY A 101 12.41 1.83 4.86
N TYR A 102 12.18 0.58 5.26
CA TYR A 102 11.31 0.15 6.37
C TYR A 102 11.36 1.02 7.63
N HIS A 103 12.57 1.41 8.06
CA HIS A 103 12.75 2.12 9.33
C HIS A 103 11.98 3.45 9.36
N GLY A 104 12.10 4.25 8.32
CA GLY A 104 11.48 5.57 8.25
C GLY A 104 9.95 5.52 8.39
N PRO A 105 9.23 4.86 7.49
CA PRO A 105 7.77 4.73 7.56
C PRO A 105 7.28 4.09 8.87
N ALA A 106 8.02 3.12 9.40
CA ALA A 106 7.63 2.37 10.60
C ALA A 106 7.76 3.15 11.90
N THR A 107 8.63 4.18 11.96
CA THR A 107 8.94 4.94 13.18
C THR A 107 8.47 6.39 13.15
N SER A 108 8.13 6.90 11.97
CA SER A 108 7.81 8.29 11.73
C SER A 108 6.57 8.77 12.49
N THR A 109 6.61 10.02 12.93
CA THR A 109 5.43 10.76 13.42
C THR A 109 4.41 11.04 12.30
N GLY A 110 4.79 10.93 11.03
CA GLY A 110 3.92 11.11 9.86
C GLY A 110 2.92 9.98 9.63
N SER A 111 3.01 8.87 10.37
CA SER A 111 1.97 7.82 10.44
C SER A 111 1.69 7.08 9.12
N ALA A 112 2.70 6.76 8.33
CA ALA A 112 2.51 6.00 7.09
C ALA A 112 1.87 4.62 7.32
N ALA A 113 1.04 4.20 6.38
CA ALA A 113 0.53 2.84 6.24
C ALA A 113 1.18 2.13 5.04
N VAL A 114 0.99 0.84 4.92
CA VAL A 114 1.42 0.06 3.75
C VAL A 114 0.27 0.00 2.77
N LEU A 115 0.27 0.87 1.75
CA LEU A 115 -0.62 0.69 0.61
C LEU A 115 -0.13 -0.52 -0.19
N THR A 116 -1.03 -1.45 -0.44
CA THR A 116 -0.77 -2.69 -1.18
C THR A 116 -1.67 -2.73 -2.40
N ILE A 117 -1.10 -2.70 -3.60
CA ILE A 117 -1.81 -2.76 -4.87
C ILE A 117 -1.58 -4.15 -5.46
N VAL A 118 -2.66 -4.88 -5.72
CA VAL A 118 -2.61 -6.24 -6.28
C VAL A 118 -2.94 -6.19 -7.75
N ASN A 119 -2.09 -6.78 -8.56
CA ASN A 119 -2.19 -6.83 -10.01
C ASN A 119 -2.16 -8.28 -10.53
N GLY A 120 -2.66 -8.44 -11.76
CA GLY A 120 -2.64 -9.69 -12.49
C GLY A 120 -3.77 -10.67 -12.15
N PRO A 121 -3.74 -11.89 -12.69
CA PRO A 121 -4.84 -12.85 -12.57
C PRO A 121 -5.24 -13.20 -11.14
N ILE A 122 -4.31 -13.15 -10.20
CA ILE A 122 -4.55 -13.44 -8.77
C ILE A 122 -5.56 -12.48 -8.16
N ALA A 123 -5.56 -11.21 -8.59
CA ALA A 123 -6.47 -10.20 -8.05
C ALA A 123 -7.93 -10.62 -8.26
N ARG A 124 -8.28 -11.03 -9.48
CA ARG A 124 -9.63 -11.48 -9.83
C ARG A 124 -9.94 -12.86 -9.22
N ARG A 125 -9.00 -13.81 -9.29
CA ARG A 125 -9.19 -15.18 -8.77
C ARG A 125 -9.50 -15.20 -7.28
N LEU A 126 -8.89 -14.29 -6.51
CA LEU A 126 -9.03 -14.21 -5.07
C LEU A 126 -10.03 -13.13 -4.60
N ASP A 127 -10.79 -12.55 -5.53
CA ASP A 127 -11.82 -11.56 -5.26
C ASP A 127 -11.29 -10.32 -4.50
N PHE A 128 -10.15 -9.78 -4.96
CA PHE A 128 -9.70 -8.47 -4.48
C PHE A 128 -10.54 -7.37 -5.10
N ASN A 129 -11.06 -6.48 -4.26
CA ASN A 129 -11.85 -5.34 -4.72
C ASN A 129 -11.00 -4.35 -5.52
N SER A 130 -11.47 -4.02 -6.71
CA SER A 130 -10.96 -2.97 -7.58
C SER A 130 -12.03 -1.96 -8.00
N GLY A 131 -13.28 -2.14 -7.53
CA GLY A 131 -14.47 -1.41 -7.93
C GLY A 131 -15.06 -0.54 -6.82
N ASP A 132 -16.38 -0.56 -6.72
CA ASP A 132 -17.14 0.24 -5.76
C ASP A 132 -16.66 0.05 -4.33
N ASN A 133 -16.67 1.15 -3.55
CA ASN A 133 -16.22 1.12 -2.16
C ASN A 133 -14.80 0.57 -1.98
N LEU A 134 -13.87 0.98 -2.84
CA LEU A 134 -12.52 0.44 -2.98
C LEU A 134 -11.78 0.20 -1.65
N PHE A 135 -11.88 1.13 -0.71
CA PHE A 135 -11.26 1.06 0.62
C PHE A 135 -12.24 0.80 1.76
N ALA A 136 -13.51 0.50 1.45
CA ALA A 136 -14.53 0.23 2.44
C ALA A 136 -14.53 -1.25 2.87
N PRO A 137 -15.19 -1.59 3.99
CA PRO A 137 -15.33 -2.98 4.42
C PRO A 137 -16.22 -3.77 3.47
N GLY A 138 -16.05 -5.11 3.43
CA GLY A 138 -16.88 -6.04 2.67
C GLY A 138 -16.10 -7.14 1.97
N TRP A 139 -14.91 -6.84 1.47
CA TRP A 139 -14.07 -7.82 0.77
C TRP A 139 -13.04 -8.44 1.72
N ARG A 140 -13.14 -9.76 1.91
CA ARG A 140 -12.27 -10.48 2.83
C ARG A 140 -10.79 -10.36 2.45
N ALA A 141 -10.45 -10.48 1.16
CA ALA A 141 -9.08 -10.39 0.69
C ALA A 141 -8.44 -9.04 1.04
N ASN A 142 -9.11 -7.92 0.70
CA ASN A 142 -8.63 -6.57 1.01
C ASN A 142 -8.49 -6.34 2.52
N ALA A 143 -9.49 -6.80 3.29
CA ALA A 143 -9.51 -6.59 4.74
C ALA A 143 -8.40 -7.38 5.45
N THR A 144 -8.22 -8.65 5.09
CA THR A 144 -7.35 -9.55 5.86
C THR A 144 -5.90 -9.53 5.41
N VAL A 145 -5.61 -9.34 4.11
CA VAL A 145 -4.23 -9.30 3.59
C VAL A 145 -3.47 -8.09 4.15
N GLY A 146 -4.04 -6.88 4.06
CA GLY A 146 -3.38 -5.70 4.61
C GLY A 146 -3.20 -5.78 6.12
N ARG A 147 -4.22 -6.34 6.83
CA ARG A 147 -4.13 -6.59 8.27
C ARG A 147 -3.04 -7.59 8.61
N ALA A 148 -2.86 -8.65 7.83
CA ALA A 148 -1.79 -9.64 8.03
C ALA A 148 -0.40 -8.98 7.93
N VAL A 149 -0.17 -8.17 6.89
CA VAL A 149 1.07 -7.39 6.75
C VAL A 149 1.32 -6.53 7.99
N ARG A 150 0.30 -5.81 8.46
CA ARG A 150 0.42 -4.95 9.64
C ARG A 150 0.67 -5.75 10.92
N LEU A 151 0.04 -6.90 11.11
CA LEU A 151 0.30 -7.78 12.24
C LEU A 151 1.72 -8.36 12.22
N VAL A 152 2.27 -8.71 11.04
CA VAL A 152 3.69 -9.10 10.91
C VAL A 152 4.61 -7.96 11.33
N MET A 153 4.39 -6.74 10.85
CA MET A 153 5.17 -5.57 11.25
C MET A 153 5.13 -5.36 12.77
N ARG A 154 3.95 -5.53 13.38
CA ARG A 154 3.74 -5.38 14.82
C ARG A 154 4.39 -6.49 15.63
N ASN A 155 4.05 -7.74 15.34
CA ASN A 155 4.33 -8.89 16.19
C ASN A 155 5.72 -9.48 15.94
N VAL A 156 6.27 -9.35 14.71
CA VAL A 156 7.57 -9.91 14.36
C VAL A 156 8.65 -8.83 14.38
N VAL A 157 8.40 -7.66 13.78
CA VAL A 157 9.41 -6.60 13.70
C VAL A 157 9.34 -5.64 14.89
N GLY A 158 8.27 -5.67 15.66
CA GLY A 158 8.11 -4.84 16.86
C GLY A 158 7.64 -3.40 16.59
N THR A 159 6.99 -3.15 15.43
CA THR A 159 6.42 -1.84 15.08
C THR A 159 5.12 -1.61 15.88
N ILE A 160 5.28 -1.42 17.18
CA ILE A 160 4.18 -1.28 18.15
C ILE A 160 3.89 0.20 18.40
N PRO A 161 2.61 0.64 18.30
CA PRO A 161 2.20 2.01 18.64
C PRO A 161 2.65 2.42 20.04
N GLY A 162 3.19 3.65 20.17
CA GLY A 162 3.71 4.18 21.40
C GLY A 162 5.11 3.69 21.80
N ARG A 163 5.64 2.66 21.14
CA ARG A 163 7.02 2.18 21.33
C ARG A 163 7.90 2.57 20.13
N LEU A 164 7.96 1.72 19.11
CA LEU A 164 8.71 2.00 17.87
C LEU A 164 7.91 2.91 16.94
N ASP A 165 6.63 2.67 16.81
CA ASP A 165 5.71 3.45 15.99
C ASP A 165 5.29 4.72 16.74
N ARG A 166 5.72 5.87 16.26
CA ARG A 166 5.53 7.18 16.89
C ARG A 166 4.52 8.06 16.15
N GLY A 167 3.67 7.46 15.31
CA GLY A 167 2.66 8.18 14.54
C GLY A 167 1.80 9.11 15.39
N THR A 168 1.66 10.38 14.97
CA THR A 168 0.90 11.39 15.69
C THR A 168 -0.60 11.09 15.68
N PHE A 169 -1.16 10.80 14.52
CA PHE A 169 -2.59 10.50 14.36
C PHE A 169 -2.83 9.05 13.89
N GLY A 170 -2.08 8.59 12.91
CA GLY A 170 -2.45 7.41 12.14
C GLY A 170 -3.62 7.71 11.18
N HIS A 171 -4.08 6.70 10.49
CA HIS A 171 -5.31 6.74 9.70
C HIS A 171 -5.86 5.30 9.53
N PRO A 172 -7.15 5.12 9.16
CA PRO A 172 -7.77 3.78 9.07
C PRO A 172 -7.02 2.77 8.19
N GLY A 173 -6.31 3.22 7.13
CA GLY A 173 -5.46 2.36 6.31
C GLY A 173 -4.32 1.65 7.07
N ARG A 174 -4.10 1.98 8.33
CA ARG A 174 -3.16 1.26 9.19
C ARG A 174 -3.72 -0.05 9.76
N TYR A 175 -5.02 -0.29 9.66
CA TYR A 175 -5.60 -1.62 9.88
C TYR A 175 -5.45 -2.48 8.63
N THR A 176 -5.85 -1.94 7.48
CA THR A 176 -5.70 -2.56 6.16
C THR A 176 -5.73 -1.47 5.09
N TYR A 177 -4.91 -1.59 4.05
CA TYR A 177 -4.85 -0.61 2.97
C TYR A 177 -4.52 -1.32 1.66
N VAL A 178 -5.48 -2.07 1.15
CA VAL A 178 -5.32 -2.96 -0.01
C VAL A 178 -6.35 -2.61 -1.07
N MET A 179 -5.91 -2.56 -2.31
CA MET A 179 -6.77 -2.47 -3.49
C MET A 179 -6.21 -3.37 -4.59
N ALA A 180 -7.05 -3.75 -5.54
CA ALA A 180 -6.60 -4.26 -6.82
C ALA A 180 -6.74 -3.18 -7.90
N GLU A 181 -5.93 -3.25 -8.97
CA GLU A 181 -6.17 -2.49 -10.19
C GLU A 181 -7.32 -3.13 -10.99
N ASN A 182 -8.24 -2.33 -11.49
CA ASN A 182 -9.33 -2.79 -12.35
C ASN A 182 -8.82 -2.96 -13.79
N GLU A 183 -8.00 -3.98 -13.99
CA GLU A 183 -7.37 -4.25 -15.29
C GLU A 183 -8.38 -4.61 -16.39
N ALA A 184 -9.57 -5.10 -16.00
CA ALA A 184 -10.60 -5.48 -16.96
C ALA A 184 -11.25 -4.26 -17.64
N GLU A 185 -11.33 -3.12 -16.96
CA GLU A 185 -11.92 -1.89 -17.49
C GLU A 185 -10.89 -0.82 -17.82
N SER A 186 -9.64 -1.01 -17.36
CA SER A 186 -8.56 -0.07 -17.63
C SER A 186 -8.21 -0.06 -19.12
N PRO A 187 -8.16 1.13 -19.76
CA PRO A 187 -7.67 1.24 -21.13
C PRO A 187 -6.14 1.23 -21.22
N TRP A 188 -5.46 1.22 -20.08
CA TRP A 188 -4.01 1.37 -20.00
C TRP A 188 -3.32 0.08 -19.60
N THR A 189 -2.02 0.03 -19.88
CA THR A 189 -1.14 -1.03 -19.38
C THR A 189 -1.21 -1.14 -17.86
N PRO A 190 -1.36 -2.35 -17.27
CA PRO A 190 -1.38 -2.55 -15.83
C PRO A 190 -0.12 -2.04 -15.14
N LEU A 191 -0.28 -1.58 -13.88
CA LEU A 191 0.80 -0.96 -13.11
C LEU A 191 2.05 -1.85 -12.99
N HIS A 192 1.88 -3.14 -12.70
CA HIS A 192 2.99 -4.08 -12.52
C HIS A 192 3.80 -4.25 -13.81
N VAL A 193 3.11 -4.29 -14.96
CA VAL A 193 3.78 -4.39 -16.28
C VAL A 193 4.61 -3.14 -16.56
N GLU A 194 4.04 -1.94 -16.30
CA GLU A 194 4.77 -0.69 -16.48
C GLU A 194 6.00 -0.59 -15.56
N ARG A 195 5.85 -1.02 -14.30
CA ARG A 195 6.91 -0.80 -13.30
C ARG A 195 8.10 -1.75 -13.42
N ILE A 196 7.85 -3.00 -13.77
CA ILE A 196 8.90 -4.03 -13.76
C ILE A 196 9.02 -4.82 -15.06
N GLY A 197 8.26 -4.49 -16.09
CA GLY A 197 8.33 -5.14 -17.42
C GLY A 197 7.95 -6.63 -17.40
N CYS A 198 7.20 -7.08 -16.40
CA CYS A 198 6.69 -8.46 -16.36
C CYS A 198 5.53 -8.66 -17.35
N ARG A 199 5.13 -9.91 -17.55
CA ARG A 199 4.01 -10.20 -18.47
C ARG A 199 2.67 -9.79 -17.83
N PRO A 200 1.67 -9.39 -18.61
CA PRO A 200 0.32 -9.13 -18.09
C PRO A 200 -0.33 -10.34 -17.40
N THR A 201 0.15 -11.55 -17.71
CA THR A 201 -0.29 -12.80 -17.09
C THR A 201 0.42 -13.11 -15.78
N ASP A 202 1.45 -12.39 -15.42
CA ASP A 202 2.11 -12.52 -14.12
C ASP A 202 1.28 -11.75 -13.07
N SER A 203 1.25 -12.27 -11.85
CA SER A 203 0.62 -11.58 -10.72
C SER A 203 1.69 -10.86 -9.90
N ALA A 204 1.38 -9.67 -9.39
CA ALA A 204 2.32 -8.89 -8.61
C ALA A 204 1.66 -8.07 -7.50
N VAL A 205 2.46 -7.69 -6.53
CA VAL A 205 2.10 -6.73 -5.48
C VAL A 205 2.99 -5.51 -5.59
N THR A 206 2.39 -4.32 -5.56
CA THR A 206 3.14 -3.07 -5.35
C THR A 206 2.84 -2.55 -3.95
N VAL A 207 3.89 -2.33 -3.14
CA VAL A 207 3.78 -1.73 -1.81
C VAL A 207 4.34 -0.33 -1.79
N MET A 208 3.63 0.61 -1.15
CA MET A 208 4.05 2.00 -0.98
C MET A 208 3.82 2.44 0.46
N ALA A 209 4.78 3.12 1.06
CA ALA A 209 4.58 3.81 2.33
C ALA A 209 3.69 5.03 2.08
N ALA A 210 2.45 5.00 2.55
CA ALA A 210 1.39 5.89 2.12
C ALA A 210 0.68 6.59 3.27
N LEU A 211 0.23 7.82 3.02
CA LEU A 211 -0.70 8.55 3.87
C LEU A 211 -2.15 8.21 3.47
N ALA A 212 -3.12 8.85 4.11
CA ALA A 212 -4.53 8.63 3.80
C ALA A 212 -4.88 9.05 2.37
N PRO A 213 -5.87 8.39 1.73
CA PRO A 213 -6.38 8.81 0.43
C PRO A 213 -7.10 10.16 0.54
N ILE A 214 -6.90 11.01 -0.45
CA ILE A 214 -7.59 12.31 -0.57
C ILE A 214 -8.46 12.26 -1.81
N GLN A 215 -9.76 12.24 -1.61
CA GLN A 215 -10.75 12.20 -2.69
C GLN A 215 -10.92 13.59 -3.30
N PHE A 216 -11.05 13.66 -4.61
CA PHE A 216 -11.51 14.83 -5.34
C PHE A 216 -12.68 14.46 -6.26
N TYR A 217 -13.42 15.46 -6.70
CA TYR A 217 -14.51 15.26 -7.65
C TYR A 217 -14.52 16.36 -8.71
N ASN A 218 -14.91 15.99 -9.93
CA ASN A 218 -15.20 16.93 -11.02
C ASN A 218 -16.30 16.33 -11.89
N GLN A 219 -17.52 16.77 -11.68
CA GLN A 219 -18.72 16.25 -12.35
C GLN A 219 -19.04 16.99 -13.67
N LEU A 220 -18.36 18.07 -13.96
CA LEU A 220 -18.68 18.95 -15.10
C LEU A 220 -17.70 18.79 -16.25
N SER A 221 -16.47 18.38 -16.00
CA SER A 221 -15.47 18.28 -17.04
C SER A 221 -15.70 17.09 -17.96
N SER A 222 -15.66 17.36 -19.24
CA SER A 222 -15.68 16.35 -20.32
C SER A 222 -14.30 16.15 -20.94
N THR A 223 -13.22 16.69 -20.34
CA THR A 223 -11.85 16.61 -20.87
C THR A 223 -10.87 16.10 -19.83
N ALA A 224 -9.80 15.42 -20.30
CA ALA A 224 -8.69 14.98 -19.46
C ALA A 224 -8.05 16.16 -18.69
N ALA A 225 -7.77 17.26 -19.38
CA ALA A 225 -7.15 18.43 -18.77
C ALA A 225 -8.02 19.03 -17.65
N GLY A 226 -9.33 19.06 -17.81
CA GLY A 226 -10.24 19.59 -16.78
C GLY A 226 -10.32 18.69 -15.54
N VAL A 227 -10.41 17.38 -15.72
CA VAL A 227 -10.36 16.39 -14.61
C VAL A 227 -9.04 16.49 -13.86
N LEU A 228 -7.92 16.42 -14.60
CA LEU A 228 -6.59 16.44 -14.01
C LEU A 228 -6.22 17.83 -13.46
N GLY A 229 -6.77 18.90 -13.98
CA GLY A 229 -6.62 20.24 -13.39
C GLY A 229 -7.15 20.30 -11.96
N THR A 230 -8.36 19.77 -11.72
CA THR A 230 -8.93 19.63 -10.37
C THR A 230 -8.08 18.76 -9.45
N LEU A 231 -7.56 17.65 -9.98
CA LEU A 231 -6.61 16.82 -9.24
C LEU A 231 -5.36 17.61 -8.85
N CYS A 232 -4.74 18.33 -9.80
CA CYS A 232 -3.54 19.13 -9.55
C CYS A 232 -3.76 20.19 -8.48
N ASP A 233 -4.90 20.88 -8.52
CA ASP A 233 -5.28 21.85 -7.49
C ASP A 233 -5.38 21.19 -6.11
N THR A 234 -6.03 20.04 -6.03
CA THR A 234 -6.17 19.31 -4.76
C THR A 234 -4.82 18.79 -4.25
N MET A 235 -3.93 18.32 -5.13
CA MET A 235 -2.60 17.80 -4.75
C MET A 235 -1.66 18.85 -4.15
N ARG A 236 -1.92 20.15 -4.38
CA ARG A 236 -1.09 21.25 -3.80
C ARG A 236 -1.31 21.46 -2.30
N TYR A 237 -2.44 21.04 -1.74
CA TYR A 237 -2.86 21.35 -0.37
C TYR A 237 -2.22 20.49 0.75
N PRO A 238 -1.89 19.21 0.59
CA PRO A 238 -1.38 18.37 1.69
C PRO A 238 -0.09 18.86 2.36
N GLY A 239 0.53 19.90 1.84
CA GLY A 239 1.69 20.53 2.47
C GLY A 239 3.00 19.76 2.32
N GLN A 240 3.02 18.71 1.56
CA GLN A 240 4.22 17.91 1.36
C GLN A 240 5.28 18.63 0.52
N ILE A 241 6.52 18.61 0.98
CA ILE A 241 7.68 19.18 0.27
C ILE A 241 8.76 18.12 0.00
N GLY A 242 8.59 16.92 0.55
CA GLY A 242 9.58 15.83 0.47
C GLY A 242 9.69 15.19 -0.92
N GLN A 243 8.81 15.50 -1.85
CA GLN A 243 8.74 14.89 -3.18
C GLN A 243 8.66 13.35 -3.12
N PRO A 244 7.61 12.79 -2.46
CA PRO A 244 7.39 11.35 -2.37
C PRO A 244 6.88 10.75 -3.68
N ASN A 245 6.73 9.43 -3.70
CA ASN A 245 5.81 8.84 -4.67
C ASN A 245 4.37 9.29 -4.39
N TYR A 246 3.56 9.39 -5.43
CA TYR A 246 2.12 9.57 -5.34
C TYR A 246 1.43 8.41 -6.05
N CYS A 247 0.31 7.95 -5.51
CA CYS A 247 -0.57 7.04 -6.23
C CYS A 247 -1.85 7.79 -6.59
N VAL A 248 -2.11 7.94 -7.89
CA VAL A 248 -3.35 8.51 -8.43
C VAL A 248 -4.26 7.37 -8.82
N VAL A 249 -5.43 7.32 -8.21
CA VAL A 249 -6.45 6.30 -8.45
C VAL A 249 -7.59 6.92 -9.23
N LEU A 250 -7.73 6.54 -10.49
CA LEU A 250 -8.74 7.04 -11.41
C LEU A 250 -9.92 6.07 -11.46
N ALA A 251 -11.08 6.52 -10.98
CA ALA A 251 -12.29 5.73 -11.01
C ALA A 251 -13.07 5.89 -12.33
N GLY A 252 -14.07 5.06 -12.54
CA GLY A 252 -14.69 4.76 -13.81
C GLY A 252 -15.02 5.93 -14.72
N GLU A 253 -15.70 7.00 -14.25
CA GLU A 253 -16.07 8.13 -15.11
C GLU A 253 -14.85 8.96 -15.51
N HIS A 254 -13.99 9.32 -14.56
CA HIS A 254 -12.77 10.08 -14.85
C HIS A 254 -11.83 9.29 -15.76
N MET A 255 -11.67 7.99 -15.52
CA MET A 255 -10.89 7.10 -16.36
C MET A 255 -11.39 7.13 -17.83
N ARG A 256 -12.71 6.97 -18.04
CA ARG A 256 -13.31 7.01 -19.38
C ARG A 256 -13.15 8.37 -20.06
N THR A 257 -13.33 9.47 -19.31
CA THR A 257 -13.14 10.83 -19.84
C THR A 257 -11.70 11.03 -20.32
N ILE A 258 -10.73 10.64 -19.51
CA ILE A 258 -9.30 10.81 -19.84
C ILE A 258 -8.91 9.90 -21.02
N ALA A 259 -9.43 8.68 -21.05
CA ALA A 259 -9.19 7.74 -22.15
C ALA A 259 -9.83 8.20 -23.48
N ALA A 260 -11.01 8.81 -23.42
CA ALA A 260 -11.69 9.35 -24.61
C ALA A 260 -10.90 10.48 -25.29
N ASP A 261 -10.14 11.26 -24.52
CA ASP A 261 -9.20 12.26 -25.04
C ASP A 261 -7.88 11.63 -25.56
N GLY A 262 -7.73 10.30 -25.49
CA GLY A 262 -6.56 9.58 -25.99
C GLY A 262 -5.32 9.66 -25.09
N TRP A 263 -5.45 10.08 -23.83
CA TRP A 263 -4.30 10.24 -22.95
C TRP A 263 -3.81 8.90 -22.40
N SER A 264 -2.51 8.68 -22.54
CA SER A 264 -1.78 7.58 -21.90
C SER A 264 -1.47 7.89 -20.43
N LYS A 265 -1.07 6.87 -19.65
CA LYS A 265 -0.54 7.08 -18.28
C LYS A 265 0.68 8.02 -18.28
N ALA A 266 1.50 8.02 -19.34
CA ALA A 266 2.63 8.93 -19.47
C ALA A 266 2.18 10.40 -19.62
N ASP A 267 1.12 10.66 -20.43
CA ASP A 267 0.55 12.00 -20.58
C ASP A 267 -0.05 12.49 -19.25
N ILE A 268 -0.76 11.62 -18.52
CA ILE A 268 -1.30 11.92 -17.21
C ILE A 268 -0.18 12.31 -16.22
N ARG A 269 0.89 11.51 -16.14
CA ARG A 269 2.04 11.80 -15.27
C ARG A 269 2.71 13.12 -15.61
N LYS A 270 2.94 13.35 -16.90
CA LYS A 270 3.53 14.59 -17.41
C LYS A 270 2.68 15.80 -17.03
N PHE A 271 1.38 15.74 -17.28
CA PHE A 271 0.46 16.83 -16.95
C PHE A 271 0.45 17.13 -15.44
N ILE A 272 0.37 16.10 -14.60
CA ILE A 272 0.41 16.28 -13.15
C ILE A 272 1.73 16.91 -12.72
N PHE A 273 2.86 16.40 -13.23
CA PHE A 273 4.19 16.92 -12.90
C PHE A 273 4.34 18.40 -13.22
N GLU A 274 3.88 18.83 -14.41
CA GLU A 274 3.96 20.20 -14.89
C GLU A 274 2.99 21.14 -14.16
N ASN A 275 1.83 20.63 -13.70
CA ASN A 275 0.75 21.47 -13.16
C ASN A 275 0.59 21.40 -11.63
N THR A 276 1.37 20.62 -10.89
CA THR A 276 1.34 20.55 -9.41
C THR A 276 2.49 21.32 -8.76
N THR A 277 3.01 22.34 -9.43
CA THR A 277 4.10 23.16 -8.92
C THR A 277 3.58 24.27 -7.99
N ASN A 278 4.40 24.64 -7.02
CA ASN A 278 4.25 25.86 -6.23
C ASN A 278 5.54 26.70 -6.32
N THR A 279 5.43 28.03 -6.12
CA THR A 279 6.61 28.89 -6.11
C THR A 279 7.46 28.64 -4.86
N VAL A 280 8.77 28.83 -4.98
CA VAL A 280 9.70 28.79 -3.84
C VAL A 280 9.31 29.82 -2.80
N ALA A 281 8.86 31.01 -3.24
CA ALA A 281 8.33 32.05 -2.37
C ALA A 281 7.15 31.55 -1.51
N HIS A 282 6.20 30.80 -2.09
CA HIS A 282 5.09 30.21 -1.37
C HIS A 282 5.57 29.23 -0.28
N PHE A 283 6.54 28.38 -0.58
CA PHE A 283 7.09 27.44 0.40
C PHE A 283 7.83 28.15 1.54
N LYS A 284 8.55 29.24 1.26
CA LYS A 284 9.24 30.04 2.28
C LYS A 284 8.25 30.82 3.14
N ARG A 285 7.21 31.45 2.55
CA ARG A 285 6.16 32.19 3.29
C ARG A 285 5.38 31.28 4.24
N THR A 286 5.20 30.04 3.86
CA THR A 286 4.50 29.03 4.68
C THR A 286 5.44 28.25 5.60
N ALA A 287 6.70 28.69 5.75
CA ALA A 287 7.73 28.05 6.55
C ALA A 287 7.99 26.54 6.24
N ARG A 288 7.62 26.11 5.02
CA ARG A 288 7.92 24.76 4.51
C ARG A 288 9.32 24.66 3.88
N MET A 289 9.92 25.79 3.57
CA MET A 289 11.33 25.91 3.21
C MET A 289 12.02 26.99 4.06
N PRO A 290 13.27 26.82 4.44
CA PRO A 290 14.01 27.80 5.24
C PRO A 290 14.41 29.02 4.40
N GLY A 291 14.68 30.13 5.09
CA GLY A 291 15.22 31.35 4.50
C GLY A 291 14.16 32.42 4.16
N ALA A 292 14.63 33.66 4.01
CA ALA A 292 13.79 34.77 3.58
C ALA A 292 13.40 34.63 2.09
N VAL A 293 12.26 35.17 1.74
CA VAL A 293 11.83 35.23 0.34
C VAL A 293 12.71 36.22 -0.42
N LYS A 294 13.22 35.83 -1.56
CA LYS A 294 13.98 36.66 -2.48
C LYS A 294 13.16 36.93 -3.75
N PRO A 295 13.48 37.96 -4.54
CA PRO A 295 12.74 38.28 -5.77
C PRO A 295 12.65 37.12 -6.76
N GLU A 296 13.75 36.35 -6.94
CA GLU A 296 13.79 35.17 -7.82
C GLU A 296 12.86 34.02 -7.36
N ASP A 297 12.57 33.95 -6.09
CA ASP A 297 11.68 32.90 -5.53
C ASP A 297 10.23 33.05 -6.00
N GLU A 298 9.81 34.25 -6.44
CA GLU A 298 8.43 34.50 -6.89
C GLU A 298 8.12 33.76 -8.20
N THR A 299 9.13 33.55 -9.02
CA THR A 299 8.99 32.89 -10.32
C THR A 299 9.58 31.48 -10.33
N ALA A 300 10.53 31.17 -9.44
CA ALA A 300 11.07 29.84 -9.31
C ALA A 300 10.02 28.89 -8.76
N THR A 301 9.79 27.76 -9.46
CA THR A 301 8.80 26.76 -9.07
C THR A 301 9.46 25.47 -8.61
N ARG A 302 8.77 24.72 -7.77
CA ARG A 302 9.17 23.38 -7.35
C ARG A 302 7.99 22.41 -7.53
N PRO A 303 8.18 21.31 -8.30
CA PRO A 303 7.15 20.29 -8.46
C PRO A 303 6.99 19.45 -7.20
N LEU A 304 5.83 18.78 -7.06
CA LEU A 304 5.53 17.90 -5.92
C LEU A 304 6.32 16.61 -5.92
N VAL A 305 6.80 16.16 -7.07
CA VAL A 305 7.59 14.94 -7.26
C VAL A 305 8.91 15.28 -7.94
N GLN A 306 9.89 14.38 -7.88
CA GLN A 306 11.18 14.60 -8.55
C GLN A 306 11.12 14.28 -10.05
N SER A 307 10.26 13.34 -10.42
CA SER A 307 10.07 12.87 -11.80
C SER A 307 8.60 12.52 -12.03
N PRO A 308 8.09 12.59 -13.27
CA PRO A 308 6.78 12.03 -13.62
C PRO A 308 6.64 10.55 -13.21
N ASP A 309 7.72 9.78 -13.25
CA ASP A 309 7.72 8.35 -12.88
C ASP A 309 7.49 8.08 -11.40
N ASP A 310 7.56 9.11 -10.56
CA ASP A 310 7.20 9.01 -9.14
C ASP A 310 5.68 8.96 -8.92
N ILE A 311 4.90 9.14 -9.97
CA ILE A 311 3.44 9.12 -9.93
C ILE A 311 2.96 7.76 -10.46
N LEU A 312 2.43 6.94 -9.56
CA LEU A 312 1.74 5.70 -9.91
C LEU A 312 0.32 6.05 -10.36
N VAL A 313 -0.08 5.62 -11.55
CA VAL A 313 -1.45 5.79 -12.06
C VAL A 313 -2.13 4.43 -12.09
N VAL A 314 -3.25 4.32 -11.36
CA VAL A 314 -4.01 3.08 -11.18
C VAL A 314 -5.46 3.32 -11.56
N ALA A 315 -6.01 2.45 -12.38
CA ALA A 315 -7.44 2.40 -12.65
C ALA A 315 -8.12 1.56 -11.56
N ALA A 316 -8.92 2.18 -10.69
CA ALA A 316 -9.69 1.48 -9.67
C ALA A 316 -10.79 2.40 -9.11
N GLY A 317 -11.78 1.81 -8.44
CA GLY A 317 -12.92 2.52 -7.86
C GLY A 317 -14.20 2.30 -8.65
N GLY A 318 -15.31 2.83 -8.14
CA GLY A 318 -16.65 2.67 -8.71
C GLY A 318 -16.79 3.18 -10.12
N ARG A 319 -17.74 2.60 -10.86
CA ARG A 319 -18.03 2.95 -12.26
C ARG A 319 -18.65 4.31 -12.45
N ALA A 320 -19.37 4.81 -11.43
CA ALA A 320 -20.14 6.04 -11.50
C ALA A 320 -19.68 7.05 -10.43
N GLY A 321 -20.01 8.34 -10.65
CA GLY A 321 -19.93 9.38 -9.65
C GLY A 321 -18.83 10.41 -9.86
N SER A 322 -18.07 10.39 -10.93
CA SER A 322 -17.01 11.41 -11.24
C SER A 322 -16.14 11.76 -10.02
N PHE A 323 -15.75 10.74 -9.26
CA PHE A 323 -14.82 10.84 -8.15
C PHE A 323 -13.53 10.08 -8.48
N SER A 324 -12.44 10.55 -7.95
CA SER A 324 -11.15 9.85 -7.95
C SER A 324 -10.39 10.24 -6.69
N CYS A 325 -9.24 9.65 -6.44
CA CYS A 325 -8.42 10.06 -5.32
C CYS A 325 -6.93 10.03 -5.66
N PHE A 326 -6.16 10.73 -4.85
CA PHE A 326 -4.73 10.53 -4.82
C PHE A 326 -4.28 10.17 -3.41
N ILE A 327 -3.17 9.48 -3.34
CA ILE A 327 -2.59 8.95 -2.11
C ILE A 327 -1.16 9.45 -2.04
N PRO A 328 -0.85 10.41 -1.14
CA PRO A 328 0.52 10.86 -0.95
C PRO A 328 1.36 9.75 -0.33
N GLY A 329 2.60 9.60 -0.81
CA GLY A 329 3.58 8.76 -0.16
C GLY A 329 4.18 9.41 1.09
N TRP A 330 4.94 8.63 1.84
CA TRP A 330 5.69 9.12 2.99
C TRP A 330 7.11 9.53 2.56
N ALA A 331 7.53 10.72 2.96
CA ALA A 331 8.86 11.30 2.73
C ALA A 331 9.27 11.35 1.23
N SER A 332 10.56 11.59 0.96
CA SER A 332 11.08 11.62 -0.41
C SER A 332 11.27 10.21 -0.95
N ARG A 333 11.28 10.08 -2.28
CA ARG A 333 11.64 8.85 -3.00
C ARG A 333 12.96 8.23 -2.52
N THR A 334 13.96 9.06 -2.22
CA THR A 334 15.26 8.58 -1.73
C THR A 334 15.21 7.95 -0.34
N SER A 335 14.14 8.19 0.41
CA SER A 335 13.93 7.62 1.75
C SER A 335 12.94 6.46 1.76
N SER A 336 12.00 6.44 0.80
CA SER A 336 11.01 5.39 0.66
C SER A 336 10.43 5.40 -0.76
N GLU A 337 10.67 4.34 -1.51
CA GLU A 337 10.17 4.14 -2.87
C GLU A 337 9.07 3.07 -2.88
N ALA A 338 8.11 3.20 -3.78
CA ALA A 338 7.17 2.12 -4.06
C ALA A 338 7.90 0.93 -4.70
N VAL A 339 7.67 -0.27 -4.18
CA VAL A 339 8.32 -1.51 -4.61
C VAL A 339 7.30 -2.48 -5.19
N THR A 340 7.59 -3.04 -6.37
CA THR A 340 6.77 -4.06 -7.01
C THR A 340 7.48 -5.40 -6.97
N VAL A 341 6.76 -6.44 -6.52
CA VAL A 341 7.25 -7.82 -6.36
C VAL A 341 6.33 -8.76 -7.13
N VAL A 342 6.91 -9.61 -7.97
CA VAL A 342 6.15 -10.69 -8.64
C VAL A 342 5.75 -11.72 -7.61
N ILE A 343 4.47 -12.12 -7.63
CA ILE A 343 3.95 -13.15 -6.75
C ILE A 343 4.40 -14.52 -7.25
N LYS A 344 5.06 -15.27 -6.37
CA LYS A 344 5.45 -16.66 -6.63
C LYS A 344 4.30 -17.57 -6.23
N GLU A 345 3.58 -18.07 -7.21
CA GLU A 345 2.54 -19.06 -6.99
C GLU A 345 3.13 -20.47 -7.10
N ARG A 346 2.68 -21.39 -6.25
CA ARG A 346 3.01 -22.79 -6.39
C ARG A 346 2.36 -23.33 -7.67
N SER A 347 3.14 -23.94 -8.55
CA SER A 347 2.59 -24.70 -9.68
C SER A 347 1.67 -25.79 -9.13
N ALA A 348 0.44 -25.84 -9.65
CA ALA A 348 -0.54 -26.85 -9.27
C ALA A 348 -0.08 -28.25 -9.63
#